data_a5e3fed9010dfcc94c9638fc4e931dc3
#
_entry.id   a5e3fed9010dfcc94c9638fc4e931dc3
#
_cell.length_a   1.000
_cell.length_b   1.000
_cell.length_c   1.000
_cell.angle_alpha   90.00
_cell.angle_beta   90.00
_cell.angle_gamma   90.00
#
_symmetry.space_group_name_H-M   'P 1'
#
loop_
_entity.id
_entity.type
_entity.pdbx_description
1 polymer ?
#
loop_
_entity_poly.entity_id
_entity_poly.type
_entity_poly.pdbx_seq_one_letter_code
_entity_poly.pdbx_strand_id
1 'polypeptide(L)'
;MKRKHLGIFLCVIAVVGVLFTVVLQKKDSKSEIFSYVRENQAHLSQFVSDTMEVGKIVSTYRNWSVDYYEDVGAVEFLTNSFGIGPATTYEGFYYSENDIPIGFQGVNLNFIQNENGWTWQEADGDNYEQTERIIAHWFWFKISF
;
A
#
# COMPACT_ATOMS: atom_id res chain seq x y z
N MET A 1 4.02 48.47 -23.41
CA MET A 1 3.35 47.17 -23.59
C MET A 1 4.23 45.95 -23.30
N LYS A 2 5.56 45.98 -23.36
CA LYS A 2 6.47 44.81 -23.18
C LYS A 2 6.58 44.22 -21.74
N ARG A 3 6.34 45.02 -20.67
CA ARG A 3 6.48 44.56 -19.28
C ARG A 3 5.33 43.63 -18.76
N LYS A 4 4.11 43.80 -19.27
CA LYS A 4 2.96 42.96 -18.85
C LYS A 4 3.06 41.53 -19.35
N HIS A 5 3.61 41.33 -20.55
CA HIS A 5 3.77 39.99 -21.12
C HIS A 5 4.89 39.20 -20.43
N LEU A 6 5.94 39.88 -19.94
CA LEU A 6 7.03 39.21 -19.18
C LEU A 6 6.54 38.66 -17.84
N GLY A 7 5.68 39.41 -17.13
CA GLY A 7 5.10 38.93 -15.87
C GLY A 7 4.20 37.71 -16.05
N ILE A 8 3.37 37.70 -17.08
CA ILE A 8 2.47 36.53 -17.40
C ILE A 8 3.31 35.32 -17.79
N PHE A 9 4.38 35.50 -18.57
CA PHE A 9 5.26 34.41 -18.97
C PHE A 9 6.01 33.78 -17.79
N LEU A 10 6.49 34.60 -16.84
CA LEU A 10 7.11 34.11 -15.60
C LEU A 10 6.11 33.34 -14.68
N CYS A 11 4.87 33.83 -14.57
CA CYS A 11 3.83 33.10 -13.81
C CYS A 11 3.48 31.74 -14.44
N VAL A 12 3.40 31.67 -15.77
CA VAL A 12 3.12 30.39 -16.46
C VAL A 12 4.26 29.40 -16.27
N ILE A 13 5.52 29.83 -16.35
CA ILE A 13 6.69 28.98 -16.10
C ILE A 13 6.68 28.47 -14.64
N ALA A 14 6.36 29.34 -13.67
CA ALA A 14 6.29 28.94 -12.26
C ALA A 14 5.17 27.92 -12.01
N VAL A 15 3.99 28.11 -12.59
CA VAL A 15 2.87 27.15 -12.46
C VAL A 15 3.18 25.83 -13.14
N VAL A 16 3.78 25.83 -14.33
CA VAL A 16 4.21 24.62 -15.03
C VAL A 16 5.33 23.92 -14.25
N GLY A 17 6.27 24.64 -13.68
CA GLY A 17 7.32 24.09 -12.82
C GLY A 17 6.77 23.42 -11.56
N VAL A 18 5.80 24.03 -10.88
CA VAL A 18 5.13 23.43 -9.70
C VAL A 18 4.32 22.21 -10.09
N LEU A 19 3.57 22.25 -11.20
CA LEU A 19 2.84 21.08 -11.71
C LEU A 19 3.79 19.93 -12.09
N PHE A 20 4.93 20.26 -12.70
CA PHE A 20 5.94 19.25 -13.08
C PHE A 20 6.61 18.61 -11.86
N THR A 21 6.91 19.40 -10.81
CA THR A 21 7.46 18.86 -9.55
C THR A 21 6.43 18.01 -8.79
N VAL A 22 5.14 18.37 -8.80
CA VAL A 22 4.06 17.57 -8.19
C VAL A 22 3.87 16.26 -8.95
N VAL A 23 3.97 16.27 -10.28
CA VAL A 23 3.88 15.05 -11.11
C VAL A 23 5.11 14.14 -10.91
N LEU A 24 6.32 14.71 -10.77
CA LEU A 24 7.54 13.92 -10.50
C LEU A 24 7.61 13.38 -9.06
N GLN A 25 6.89 13.98 -8.10
CA GLN A 25 6.83 13.50 -6.72
C GLN A 25 5.78 12.41 -6.49
N LYS A 26 4.97 12.05 -7.48
CA LYS A 26 4.17 10.83 -7.42
C LYS A 26 5.05 9.61 -7.68
N LYS A 27 6.07 9.42 -6.83
CA LYS A 27 6.81 8.18 -6.75
C LYS A 27 5.78 7.10 -6.47
N ASP A 28 5.80 6.06 -7.26
CA ASP A 28 4.88 4.93 -7.13
C ASP A 28 5.04 4.32 -5.74
N SER A 29 4.06 4.53 -4.86
CA SER A 29 4.11 4.06 -3.47
C SER A 29 4.34 2.54 -3.40
N LYS A 30 3.85 1.79 -4.39
CA LYS A 30 4.09 0.37 -4.55
C LYS A 30 5.59 0.06 -4.67
N SER A 31 6.31 0.76 -5.56
CA SER A 31 7.75 0.52 -5.75
C SER A 31 8.57 0.84 -4.50
N GLU A 32 8.15 1.84 -3.72
CA GLU A 32 8.77 2.15 -2.42
C GLU A 32 8.54 1.04 -1.40
N ILE A 33 7.33 0.50 -1.30
CA ILE A 33 7.00 -0.62 -0.43
C ILE A 33 7.82 -1.85 -0.82
N PHE A 34 7.90 -2.18 -2.12
CA PHE A 34 8.70 -3.31 -2.61
C PHE A 34 10.18 -3.21 -2.23
N SER A 35 10.79 -2.04 -2.45
CA SER A 35 12.19 -1.79 -2.07
C SER A 35 12.35 -1.89 -0.56
N TYR A 36 11.47 -1.25 0.20
CA TYR A 36 11.52 -1.24 1.65
C TYR A 36 11.47 -2.65 2.25
N VAL A 37 10.51 -3.47 1.83
CA VAL A 37 10.35 -4.85 2.34
C VAL A 37 11.59 -5.69 2.04
N ARG A 38 12.12 -5.59 0.80
CA ARG A 38 13.32 -6.34 0.39
C ARG A 38 14.57 -5.94 1.21
N GLU A 39 14.75 -4.63 1.42
CA GLU A 39 15.90 -4.09 2.14
C GLU A 39 15.85 -4.31 3.66
N ASN A 40 14.64 -4.43 4.22
CA ASN A 40 14.42 -4.52 5.66
C ASN A 40 13.87 -5.89 6.10
N GLN A 41 13.94 -6.92 5.26
CA GLN A 41 13.33 -8.24 5.50
C GLN A 41 13.66 -8.81 6.88
N ALA A 42 14.92 -8.78 7.30
CA ALA A 42 15.34 -9.34 8.58
C ALA A 42 14.68 -8.66 9.78
N HIS A 43 14.62 -7.31 9.78
CA HIS A 43 13.97 -6.54 10.83
C HIS A 43 12.46 -6.74 10.84
N LEU A 44 11.83 -6.77 9.67
CA LEU A 44 10.40 -7.02 9.54
C LEU A 44 10.03 -8.43 10.01
N SER A 45 10.82 -9.43 9.65
CA SER A 45 10.58 -10.82 10.09
C SER A 45 10.73 -10.99 11.60
N GLN A 46 11.70 -10.32 12.23
CA GLN A 46 11.81 -10.31 13.69
C GLN A 46 10.60 -9.65 14.34
N PHE A 47 10.18 -8.47 13.84
CA PHE A 47 8.99 -7.77 14.35
C PHE A 47 7.72 -8.62 14.22
N VAL A 48 7.54 -9.30 13.08
CA VAL A 48 6.42 -10.22 12.86
C VAL A 48 6.45 -11.37 13.86
N SER A 49 7.61 -12.01 14.04
CA SER A 49 7.78 -13.10 15.02
C SER A 49 7.40 -12.66 16.42
N ASP A 50 7.91 -11.51 16.87
CA ASP A 50 7.60 -10.93 18.19
C ASP A 50 6.10 -10.60 18.32
N THR A 51 5.49 -10.08 17.26
CA THR A 51 4.05 -9.74 17.22
C THR A 51 3.18 -11.01 17.35
N MET A 52 3.51 -12.06 16.61
CA MET A 52 2.78 -13.33 16.64
C MET A 52 2.96 -14.06 17.98
N GLU A 53 4.17 -14.03 18.58
CA GLU A 53 4.44 -14.64 19.88
C GLU A 53 3.64 -13.96 21.01
N VAL A 54 3.55 -12.65 20.99
CA VAL A 54 2.76 -11.87 21.98
C VAL A 54 1.26 -11.98 21.74
N GLY A 55 0.82 -12.34 20.51
CA GLY A 55 -0.60 -12.38 20.15
C GLY A 55 -1.27 -11.01 20.17
N LYS A 56 -0.50 -9.94 19.93
CA LYS A 56 -1.02 -8.58 20.00
C LYS A 56 -1.73 -8.21 18.68
N ILE A 57 -3.03 -7.95 18.80
CA ILE A 57 -3.91 -7.70 17.64
C ILE A 57 -3.57 -6.39 16.92
N VAL A 58 -3.23 -5.32 17.67
CA VAL A 58 -2.91 -3.99 17.10
C VAL A 58 -1.60 -3.47 17.67
N SER A 59 -0.72 -3.01 16.80
CA SER A 59 0.53 -2.37 17.17
C SER A 59 0.91 -1.26 16.19
N THR A 60 2.11 -0.72 16.33
CA THR A 60 2.69 0.23 15.38
C THR A 60 4.11 -0.18 15.03
N TYR A 61 4.46 -0.04 13.76
CA TYR A 61 5.82 -0.18 13.28
C TYR A 61 6.21 1.11 12.54
N ARG A 62 7.19 1.86 13.08
CA ARG A 62 7.47 3.24 12.64
C ARG A 62 6.22 4.11 12.85
N ASN A 63 5.62 4.61 11.75
CA ASN A 63 4.39 5.40 11.74
C ASN A 63 3.21 4.67 11.07
N TRP A 64 3.34 3.36 10.85
CA TRP A 64 2.32 2.54 10.22
C TRP A 64 1.49 1.81 11.28
N SER A 65 0.20 1.66 11.05
CA SER A 65 -0.64 0.75 11.81
C SER A 65 -0.27 -0.68 11.45
N VAL A 66 -0.21 -1.55 12.46
CA VAL A 66 0.06 -2.98 12.27
C VAL A 66 -0.98 -3.79 13.00
N ASP A 67 -1.63 -4.68 12.28
CA ASP A 67 -2.66 -5.56 12.77
C ASP A 67 -2.26 -7.02 12.58
N TYR A 68 -2.48 -7.85 13.61
CA TYR A 68 -2.26 -9.28 13.55
C TYR A 68 -3.59 -10.03 13.50
N TYR A 69 -3.76 -10.83 12.46
CA TYR A 69 -4.92 -11.68 12.21
C TYR A 69 -4.53 -13.13 12.45
N GLU A 70 -4.73 -13.60 13.68
CA GLU A 70 -4.31 -14.92 14.15
C GLU A 70 -4.96 -16.06 13.34
N ASP A 71 -6.24 -15.93 13.01
CA ASP A 71 -7.02 -16.97 12.31
C ASP A 71 -6.46 -17.34 10.92
N VAL A 72 -5.73 -16.39 10.29
CA VAL A 72 -5.13 -16.57 8.96
C VAL A 72 -3.61 -16.52 8.98
N GLY A 73 -2.98 -16.31 10.14
CA GLY A 73 -1.53 -16.19 10.30
C GLY A 73 -0.95 -15.03 9.51
N ALA A 74 -1.59 -13.84 9.57
CA ALA A 74 -1.16 -12.66 8.82
C ALA A 74 -0.85 -11.47 9.72
N VAL A 75 0.22 -10.74 9.40
CA VAL A 75 0.56 -9.45 10.00
C VAL A 75 0.54 -8.38 8.91
N GLU A 76 -0.42 -7.46 8.98
CA GLU A 76 -0.67 -6.42 8.00
C GLU A 76 -0.09 -5.08 8.46
N PHE A 77 0.58 -4.38 7.54
CA PHE A 77 1.16 -3.06 7.72
C PHE A 77 0.45 -2.08 6.80
N LEU A 78 -0.36 -1.19 7.34
CA LEU A 78 -1.06 -0.16 6.60
C LEU A 78 -0.14 1.06 6.43
N THR A 79 0.30 1.30 5.20
CA THR A 79 1.25 2.39 4.90
C THR A 79 0.56 3.67 4.45
N ASN A 80 -0.54 3.54 3.70
CA ASN A 80 -1.27 4.66 3.11
C ASN A 80 -2.77 4.45 3.15
N SER A 81 -3.50 5.55 3.32
CA SER A 81 -4.95 5.61 3.11
C SER A 81 -5.31 6.88 2.35
N PHE A 82 -6.17 6.77 1.35
CA PHE A 82 -6.59 7.89 0.49
C PHE A 82 -8.11 7.86 0.35
N GLY A 83 -8.75 9.00 0.36
CA GLY A 83 -10.19 9.13 0.15
C GLY A 83 -10.93 9.62 1.38
N ILE A 84 -12.25 9.68 1.28
CA ILE A 84 -13.15 10.16 2.34
C ILE A 84 -14.37 9.24 2.42
N GLY A 85 -14.66 8.75 3.63
CA GLY A 85 -15.83 7.90 3.89
C GLY A 85 -15.79 6.58 3.10
N PRO A 86 -16.88 6.20 2.42
CA PRO A 86 -16.96 4.93 1.73
C PRO A 86 -16.07 4.83 0.48
N ALA A 87 -15.59 5.96 -0.06
CA ALA A 87 -14.67 5.98 -1.21
C ALA A 87 -13.22 6.06 -0.72
N THR A 88 -12.78 5.09 0.07
CA THR A 88 -11.42 5.04 0.62
C THR A 88 -10.61 3.93 -0.03
N THR A 89 -9.36 4.25 -0.35
CA THR A 89 -8.36 3.29 -0.83
C THR A 89 -7.31 3.11 0.26
N TYR A 90 -7.00 1.87 0.59
CA TYR A 90 -5.92 1.49 1.50
C TYR A 90 -4.81 0.80 0.73
N GLU A 91 -3.57 1.03 1.14
CA GLU A 91 -2.39 0.43 0.54
C GLU A 91 -1.37 0.10 1.61
N GLY A 92 -0.72 -1.06 1.47
CA GLY A 92 0.29 -1.52 2.40
C GLY A 92 0.95 -2.82 1.96
N PHE A 93 1.45 -3.55 2.94
CA PHE A 93 2.02 -4.87 2.75
C PHE A 93 1.72 -5.76 3.94
N TYR A 94 1.83 -7.06 3.77
CA TYR A 94 1.60 -8.02 4.85
C TYR A 94 2.55 -9.21 4.77
N TYR A 95 2.76 -9.82 5.92
CA TYR A 95 3.34 -11.14 6.05
C TYR A 95 2.24 -12.18 6.09
N SER A 96 2.40 -13.28 5.35
CA SER A 96 1.51 -14.44 5.36
C SER A 96 2.31 -15.68 5.78
N GLU A 97 1.98 -16.28 6.91
CA GLU A 97 2.66 -17.47 7.44
C GLU A 97 2.61 -18.65 6.46
N ASN A 98 1.47 -18.82 5.77
CA ASN A 98 1.26 -19.89 4.82
C ASN A 98 1.74 -19.57 3.40
N ASP A 99 2.34 -18.39 3.19
CA ASP A 99 2.83 -17.91 1.88
C ASP A 99 1.75 -17.87 0.78
N ILE A 100 0.52 -17.56 1.15
CA ILE A 100 -0.63 -17.41 0.25
C ILE A 100 -1.19 -15.98 0.33
N PRO A 101 -1.88 -15.52 -0.74
CA PRO A 101 -2.56 -14.22 -0.70
C PRO A 101 -3.71 -14.23 0.31
N ILE A 102 -3.81 -13.14 1.08
CA ILE A 102 -4.83 -12.91 2.09
C ILE A 102 -5.43 -11.53 1.81
N GLY A 103 -6.75 -11.39 1.93
CA GLY A 103 -7.43 -10.12 1.74
C GLY A 103 -7.22 -9.16 2.90
N PHE A 104 -7.46 -7.90 2.63
CA PHE A 104 -7.37 -6.80 3.59
C PHE A 104 -8.12 -7.13 4.88
N GLN A 105 -7.52 -6.79 6.02
CA GLN A 105 -8.02 -7.13 7.36
C GLN A 105 -8.17 -8.64 7.61
N GLY A 106 -7.33 -9.46 7.00
CA GLY A 106 -7.33 -10.91 7.24
C GLY A 106 -8.53 -11.66 6.62
N VAL A 107 -9.26 -11.02 5.71
CA VAL A 107 -10.42 -11.65 5.08
C VAL A 107 -9.99 -12.71 4.08
N ASN A 108 -10.65 -13.87 4.11
CA ASN A 108 -10.42 -14.93 3.14
C ASN A 108 -11.23 -14.62 1.86
N LEU A 109 -10.55 -14.18 0.81
CA LEU A 109 -11.15 -13.81 -0.46
C LEU A 109 -10.85 -14.86 -1.55
N ASN A 110 -11.79 -15.03 -2.47
CA ASN A 110 -11.60 -15.86 -3.66
C ASN A 110 -10.82 -15.08 -4.72
N PHE A 111 -9.51 -14.97 -4.54
CA PHE A 111 -8.64 -14.29 -5.48
C PHE A 111 -8.51 -15.00 -6.82
N ILE A 112 -8.48 -14.22 -7.90
CA ILE A 112 -8.16 -14.69 -9.26
C ILE A 112 -6.71 -14.35 -9.53
N GLN A 113 -5.88 -15.37 -9.82
CA GLN A 113 -4.48 -15.17 -10.19
C GLN A 113 -4.37 -14.61 -11.62
N ASN A 114 -3.45 -13.65 -11.80
CA ASN A 114 -3.10 -13.06 -13.08
C ASN A 114 -1.57 -12.94 -13.23
N GLU A 115 -1.08 -12.32 -14.30
CA GLU A 115 0.37 -12.18 -14.56
C GLU A 115 1.12 -11.36 -13.49
N ASN A 116 0.42 -10.44 -12.81
CA ASN A 116 1.00 -9.50 -11.86
C ASN A 116 0.65 -9.80 -10.40
N GLY A 117 0.06 -10.98 -10.11
CA GLY A 117 -0.35 -11.35 -8.76
C GLY A 117 -1.78 -11.87 -8.68
N TRP A 118 -2.58 -11.32 -7.79
CA TRP A 118 -3.97 -11.76 -7.54
C TRP A 118 -4.89 -10.56 -7.43
N THR A 119 -6.11 -10.73 -7.90
CA THR A 119 -7.16 -9.70 -7.82
C THR A 119 -8.45 -10.29 -7.30
N TRP A 120 -9.22 -9.49 -6.60
CA TRP A 120 -10.58 -9.79 -6.19
C TRP A 120 -11.47 -8.60 -6.51
N GLN A 121 -12.69 -8.87 -6.94
CA GLN A 121 -13.75 -7.89 -7.20
C GLN A 121 -15.02 -8.36 -6.52
N GLU A 122 -15.69 -7.45 -5.84
CA GLU A 122 -17.02 -7.71 -5.30
C GLU A 122 -18.04 -7.99 -6.42
N ALA A 123 -18.88 -9.01 -6.25
CA ALA A 123 -19.78 -9.46 -7.32
C ALA A 123 -20.86 -8.43 -7.70
N ASP A 124 -21.45 -7.77 -6.70
CA ASP A 124 -22.53 -6.80 -6.86
C ASP A 124 -22.15 -5.41 -6.31
N GLY A 125 -20.86 -5.09 -6.25
CA GLY A 125 -20.34 -3.84 -5.73
C GLY A 125 -19.15 -3.31 -6.52
N ASP A 126 -18.52 -2.27 -5.97
CA ASP A 126 -17.36 -1.60 -6.57
C ASP A 126 -16.06 -1.83 -5.79
N ASN A 127 -16.11 -2.61 -4.69
CA ASN A 127 -14.92 -2.97 -3.93
C ASN A 127 -13.99 -3.84 -4.77
N TYR A 128 -12.73 -3.45 -4.81
CA TYR A 128 -11.70 -4.12 -5.61
C TYR A 128 -10.39 -4.23 -4.80
N GLU A 129 -9.80 -5.41 -4.79
CA GLU A 129 -8.50 -5.65 -4.17
C GLU A 129 -7.50 -6.26 -5.14
N GLN A 130 -6.28 -5.80 -5.04
CA GLN A 130 -5.12 -6.34 -5.73
C GLN A 130 -4.03 -6.65 -4.72
N THR A 131 -3.43 -7.84 -4.84
CA THR A 131 -2.26 -8.23 -4.05
C THR A 131 -1.18 -8.82 -4.94
N GLU A 132 0.09 -8.62 -4.56
CA GLU A 132 1.23 -9.08 -5.34
C GLU A 132 2.36 -9.53 -4.40
N ARG A 133 3.01 -10.64 -4.71
CA ARG A 133 4.14 -11.15 -3.95
C ARG A 133 5.37 -10.25 -4.14
N ILE A 134 5.93 -9.75 -3.04
CA ILE A 134 7.18 -8.99 -3.02
C ILE A 134 8.38 -9.94 -2.96
N ILE A 135 8.36 -10.85 -1.97
CA ILE A 135 9.28 -11.97 -1.74
C ILE A 135 8.51 -13.08 -1.02
N ALA A 136 9.13 -14.22 -0.71
CA ALA A 136 8.50 -15.30 0.04
C ALA A 136 7.88 -14.80 1.35
N HIS A 137 6.63 -15.17 1.61
CA HIS A 137 5.78 -14.75 2.74
C HIS A 137 5.37 -13.27 2.78
N TRP A 138 5.88 -12.41 1.91
CA TRP A 138 5.61 -10.97 1.92
C TRP A 138 4.87 -10.55 0.68
N PHE A 139 3.75 -9.83 0.88
CA PHE A 139 2.86 -9.38 -0.18
C PHE A 139 2.57 -7.88 -0.04
N TRP A 140 2.43 -7.21 -1.15
CA TRP A 140 1.84 -5.88 -1.25
C TRP A 140 0.34 -6.02 -1.48
N PHE A 141 -0.45 -5.08 -1.00
CA PHE A 141 -1.88 -5.00 -1.29
C PHE A 141 -2.34 -3.56 -1.56
N LYS A 142 -3.44 -3.46 -2.30
CA LYS A 142 -4.21 -2.24 -2.47
C LYS A 142 -5.68 -2.60 -2.60
N ILE A 143 -6.53 -2.01 -1.75
CA ILE A 143 -7.97 -2.18 -1.78
C ILE A 143 -8.66 -0.84 -1.93
N SER A 144 -9.74 -0.80 -2.71
CA SER A 144 -10.63 0.36 -2.90
C SER A 144 -12.07 -0.05 -2.56
N PHE A 145 -12.72 0.81 -1.79
CA PHE A 145 -14.11 0.70 -1.38
C PHE A 145 -14.96 1.76 -2.07
#